data_fa6c69228919e2672ef88495b1477163
#
_entry.id   fa6c69228919e2672ef88495b1477163
#
_cell.length_a   1.000
_cell.length_b   1.000
_cell.length_c   1.000
_cell.angle_alpha   90.00
_cell.angle_beta   90.00
_cell.angle_gamma   90.00
#
_symmetry.space_group_name_H-M   'P 1'
#
loop_
_entity.id
_entity.type
_entity.pdbx_description
1 polymer ?
#
loop_
_entity_poly.entity_id
_entity_poly.type
_entity_poly.pdbx_seq_one_letter_code
_entity_poly.pdbx_strand_id
1 'polypeptide(L)'
;QPAHLIDLMATCVDLAKADYPQVVKGEKIVPMQGVSLKPAFSGKQFKRENPIFWEHEGNRAIRIGKWKLVAKGANGKWELYDLEADRSELIDLSEKHPERTTEMEKKWEAWAIEATAKPWPWNRNKKNLGSKKKAFNLNATTNLAKELSPMIAKKPFEVEVQIEKLGEGVLVAQGGDTHGWVLFVKDNVAHFALSLGGKIETVRANEKLTEKDGKILVNLNARGMVELLAGKRKLGSGKMSSLVKEMPMDGLQVGRDEGGTVGDYKDAFAFD
;
A
#
# COMPACT_ATOMS: atom_id res chain seq x y z
N GLN A 1 20.85 -3.16 25.75
CA GLN A 1 19.72 -4.10 25.66
C GLN A 1 19.06 -3.91 24.32
N PRO A 2 18.69 -4.98 23.60
CA PRO A 2 18.00 -4.86 22.33
C PRO A 2 16.54 -4.43 22.55
N ALA A 3 16.14 -3.38 21.84
CA ALA A 3 14.76 -2.91 21.74
C ALA A 3 14.28 -3.06 20.28
N HIS A 4 12.96 -3.11 20.08
CA HIS A 4 12.34 -3.25 18.77
C HIS A 4 11.08 -2.37 18.67
N LEU A 5 10.63 -2.05 17.48
CA LEU A 5 9.46 -1.20 17.25
C LEU A 5 8.19 -1.75 17.94
N ILE A 6 8.05 -3.09 18.00
CA ILE A 6 6.91 -3.73 18.66
C ILE A 6 6.83 -3.43 20.17
N ASP A 7 7.93 -2.99 20.79
CA ASP A 7 8.00 -2.67 22.22
C ASP A 7 7.30 -1.35 22.56
N LEU A 8 7.11 -0.47 21.59
CA LEU A 8 6.43 0.80 21.81
C LEU A 8 4.99 0.58 22.28
N MET A 9 4.22 -0.28 21.61
CA MET A 9 2.85 -0.59 22.01
C MET A 9 2.82 -1.23 23.40
N ALA A 10 3.68 -2.22 23.67
CA ALA A 10 3.77 -2.87 24.97
C ALA A 10 4.11 -1.87 26.10
N THR A 11 4.98 -0.90 25.82
CA THR A 11 5.33 0.16 26.75
C THR A 11 4.16 1.11 27.00
N CYS A 12 3.43 1.51 25.96
CA CYS A 12 2.25 2.37 26.10
C CYS A 12 1.15 1.68 26.95
N VAL A 13 0.88 0.40 26.69
CA VAL A 13 -0.11 -0.39 27.43
C VAL A 13 0.27 -0.48 28.91
N ASP A 14 1.55 -0.79 29.22
CA ASP A 14 2.05 -0.84 30.61
C ASP A 14 2.00 0.53 31.31
N LEU A 15 2.39 1.60 30.64
CA LEU A 15 2.33 2.95 31.20
C LEU A 15 0.90 3.41 31.47
N ALA A 16 -0.02 3.08 30.57
CA ALA A 16 -1.44 3.37 30.72
C ALA A 16 -2.14 2.46 31.74
N LYS A 17 -1.49 1.38 32.23
CA LYS A 17 -2.09 0.31 33.03
C LYS A 17 -3.34 -0.25 32.34
N ALA A 18 -3.32 -0.38 31.05
CA ALA A 18 -4.41 -0.89 30.23
C ALA A 18 -4.22 -2.39 29.96
N ASP A 19 -5.34 -3.07 29.70
CA ASP A 19 -5.32 -4.44 29.21
C ASP A 19 -5.31 -4.47 27.70
N TYR A 20 -4.39 -5.24 27.11
CA TYR A 20 -4.41 -5.49 25.68
C TYR A 20 -5.44 -6.56 25.36
N PRO A 21 -6.48 -6.28 24.55
CA PRO A 21 -7.57 -7.22 24.32
C PRO A 21 -7.10 -8.40 23.47
N GLN A 22 -7.69 -9.57 23.69
CA GLN A 22 -7.48 -10.75 22.82
C GLN A 22 -8.52 -10.83 21.71
N VAL A 23 -9.66 -10.15 21.88
CA VAL A 23 -10.79 -10.15 20.95
C VAL A 23 -11.31 -8.71 20.84
N VAL A 24 -11.51 -8.25 19.59
CA VAL A 24 -12.15 -6.96 19.30
C VAL A 24 -13.34 -7.20 18.36
N LYS A 25 -14.53 -6.73 18.72
CA LYS A 25 -15.76 -6.91 17.92
C LYS A 25 -16.04 -8.37 17.52
N GLY A 26 -15.70 -9.32 18.40
CA GLY A 26 -15.91 -10.75 18.14
C GLY A 26 -14.78 -11.44 17.38
N GLU A 27 -13.80 -10.70 16.87
CA GLU A 27 -12.66 -11.25 16.11
C GLU A 27 -11.41 -11.35 17.00
N LYS A 28 -10.70 -12.47 16.91
CA LYS A 28 -9.39 -12.65 17.55
C LYS A 28 -8.38 -11.73 16.90
N ILE A 29 -7.61 -11.02 17.71
CA ILE A 29 -6.53 -10.17 17.24
C ILE A 29 -5.16 -10.78 17.53
N VAL A 30 -4.15 -10.34 16.77
CA VAL A 30 -2.76 -10.80 16.97
C VAL A 30 -2.29 -10.44 18.38
N PRO A 31 -1.74 -11.39 19.15
CA PRO A 31 -1.20 -11.12 20.47
C PRO A 31 -0.08 -10.08 20.44
N MET A 32 0.00 -9.27 21.49
CA MET A 32 1.10 -8.32 21.66
C MET A 32 2.42 -9.07 21.89
N GLN A 33 3.40 -8.89 20.99
CA GLN A 33 4.68 -9.61 21.01
C GLN A 33 5.81 -8.82 21.67
N GLY A 34 5.65 -7.51 21.85
CA GLY A 34 6.65 -6.63 22.43
C GLY A 34 6.79 -6.79 23.94
N VAL A 35 7.85 -6.23 24.49
CA VAL A 35 8.07 -6.11 25.94
C VAL A 35 8.07 -4.65 26.35
N SER A 36 7.61 -4.34 27.57
CA SER A 36 7.65 -2.95 28.06
C SER A 36 9.08 -2.50 28.30
N LEU A 37 9.42 -1.32 27.76
CA LEU A 37 10.70 -0.64 27.98
C LEU A 37 10.69 0.25 29.24
N LYS A 38 9.57 0.32 29.96
CA LYS A 38 9.42 1.14 31.18
C LYS A 38 10.54 0.99 32.19
N PRO A 39 11.07 -0.23 32.49
CA PRO A 39 12.22 -0.36 33.39
C PRO A 39 13.45 0.42 32.93
N ALA A 40 13.68 0.50 31.61
CA ALA A 40 14.82 1.23 31.06
C ALA A 40 14.75 2.75 31.28
N PHE A 41 13.55 3.32 31.44
CA PHE A 41 13.38 4.75 31.75
C PHE A 41 13.98 5.16 33.11
N SER A 42 14.15 4.19 34.02
CA SER A 42 14.82 4.37 35.30
C SER A 42 16.20 3.71 35.36
N GLY A 43 16.82 3.46 34.23
CA GLY A 43 18.15 2.84 34.13
C GLY A 43 18.18 1.35 34.48
N LYS A 44 17.04 0.71 34.68
CA LYS A 44 16.95 -0.71 34.98
C LYS A 44 16.99 -1.55 33.72
N GLN A 45 17.41 -2.79 33.87
CA GLN A 45 17.33 -3.77 32.79
C GLN A 45 15.90 -4.29 32.65
N PHE A 46 15.48 -4.56 31.40
CA PHE A 46 14.28 -5.34 31.10
C PHE A 46 14.67 -6.68 30.50
N LYS A 47 13.90 -7.71 30.81
CA LYS A 47 14.16 -9.05 30.30
C LYS A 47 13.36 -9.29 29.04
N ARG A 48 14.04 -9.73 27.97
CA ARG A 48 13.38 -10.19 26.76
C ARG A 48 13.55 -11.71 26.65
N GLU A 49 12.46 -12.42 26.83
CA GLU A 49 12.42 -13.87 26.67
C GLU A 49 12.06 -14.27 25.25
N ASN A 50 11.21 -13.49 24.58
CA ASN A 50 10.78 -13.74 23.23
C ASN A 50 11.83 -13.30 22.21
N PRO A 51 12.01 -14.07 21.11
CA PRO A 51 12.86 -13.66 20.01
C PRO A 51 12.40 -12.34 19.38
N ILE A 52 13.31 -11.63 18.73
CA ILE A 52 12.99 -10.52 17.82
C ILE A 52 13.09 -11.05 16.41
N PHE A 53 12.07 -10.77 15.60
CA PHE A 53 12.00 -11.21 14.21
C PHE A 53 11.98 -10.02 13.27
N TRP A 54 12.54 -10.20 12.09
CA TRP A 54 12.48 -9.22 10.99
C TRP A 54 12.19 -9.92 9.68
N GLU A 55 11.39 -9.27 8.87
CA GLU A 55 11.19 -9.56 7.46
C GLU A 55 11.05 -8.25 6.71
N HIS A 56 11.79 -8.09 5.62
CA HIS A 56 11.67 -6.97 4.72
C HIS A 56 12.06 -7.38 3.30
N GLU A 57 11.10 -7.46 2.41
CA GLU A 57 11.31 -7.84 1.01
C GLU A 57 12.09 -9.16 0.84
N GLY A 58 11.82 -10.17 1.68
CA GLY A 58 12.49 -11.45 1.71
C GLY A 58 13.79 -11.49 2.52
N ASN A 59 14.35 -10.34 2.89
CA ASN A 59 15.45 -10.33 3.85
C ASN A 59 14.89 -10.70 5.23
N ARG A 60 15.57 -11.62 5.90
CA ARG A 60 15.04 -12.29 7.08
C ARG A 60 16.02 -12.22 8.22
N ALA A 61 15.54 -12.07 9.44
CA ALA A 61 16.38 -12.24 10.61
C ALA A 61 15.57 -12.68 11.84
N ILE A 62 16.27 -13.36 12.75
CA ILE A 62 15.81 -13.65 14.10
C ILE A 62 16.94 -13.41 15.09
N ARG A 63 16.65 -12.81 16.24
CA ARG A 63 17.60 -12.64 17.32
C ARG A 63 17.09 -13.31 18.59
N ILE A 64 17.94 -14.12 19.21
CA ILE A 64 17.69 -14.76 20.52
C ILE A 64 18.91 -14.50 21.40
N GLY A 65 18.76 -13.61 22.37
CA GLY A 65 19.88 -13.19 23.22
C GLY A 65 21.01 -12.57 22.41
N LYS A 66 22.20 -13.17 22.49
CA LYS A 66 23.39 -12.76 21.71
C LYS A 66 23.41 -13.31 20.28
N TRP A 67 22.66 -14.35 20.00
CA TRP A 67 22.67 -14.98 18.68
C TRP A 67 21.71 -14.26 17.71
N LYS A 68 22.22 -14.01 16.51
CA LYS A 68 21.42 -13.46 15.40
C LYS A 68 21.61 -14.34 14.17
N LEU A 69 20.52 -14.76 13.57
CA LEU A 69 20.47 -15.49 12.32
C LEU A 69 19.87 -14.59 11.26
N VAL A 70 20.53 -14.46 10.11
CA VAL A 70 20.10 -13.59 9.01
C VAL A 70 20.17 -14.32 7.67
N ALA A 71 19.33 -13.92 6.73
CA ALA A 71 19.41 -14.35 5.34
C ALA A 71 19.01 -13.25 4.38
N LYS A 72 19.78 -13.04 3.34
CA LYS A 72 19.52 -12.03 2.30
C LYS A 72 18.60 -12.59 1.22
N GLY A 73 17.45 -11.95 1.08
CA GLY A 73 16.42 -12.34 0.10
C GLY A 73 15.72 -13.65 0.45
N ALA A 74 14.73 -14.01 -0.36
CA ALA A 74 13.84 -15.14 -0.15
C ALA A 74 14.53 -16.51 -0.14
N ASN A 75 15.62 -16.66 -0.89
CA ASN A 75 16.36 -17.92 -1.08
C ASN A 75 17.81 -17.84 -0.57
N GLY A 76 18.17 -16.79 0.16
CA GLY A 76 19.50 -16.63 0.73
C GLY A 76 19.82 -17.71 1.76
N LYS A 77 21.08 -18.12 1.85
CA LYS A 77 21.54 -18.96 2.94
C LYS A 77 21.39 -18.22 4.26
N TRP A 78 21.18 -18.98 5.32
CA TRP A 78 21.22 -18.48 6.67
C TRP A 78 22.67 -18.35 7.16
N GLU A 79 22.99 -17.21 7.77
CA GLU A 79 24.25 -16.87 8.39
C GLU A 79 24.02 -16.60 9.88
N LEU A 80 24.84 -17.18 10.76
CA LEU A 80 24.69 -17.08 12.21
C LEU A 80 25.81 -16.25 12.83
N TYR A 81 25.45 -15.33 13.70
CA TYR A 81 26.39 -14.40 14.34
C TYR A 81 26.23 -14.38 15.86
N ASP A 82 27.35 -14.26 16.58
CA ASP A 82 27.41 -13.97 18.02
C ASP A 82 27.62 -12.47 18.23
N LEU A 83 26.55 -11.72 18.47
CA LEU A 83 26.60 -10.26 18.61
C LEU A 83 27.33 -9.73 19.86
N GLU A 84 27.72 -10.58 20.80
CA GLU A 84 28.60 -10.18 21.92
C GLU A 84 30.07 -10.18 21.47
N ALA A 85 30.46 -11.16 20.67
CA ALA A 85 31.82 -11.28 20.16
C ALA A 85 32.03 -10.50 18.85
N ASP A 86 30.99 -10.46 18.00
CA ASP A 86 31.03 -9.88 16.65
C ASP A 86 29.79 -9.03 16.38
N ARG A 87 29.81 -7.76 16.81
CA ARG A 87 28.69 -6.82 16.58
C ARG A 87 28.52 -6.38 15.14
N SER A 88 29.55 -6.57 14.33
CA SER A 88 29.59 -6.13 12.93
C SER A 88 29.22 -7.25 11.94
N GLU A 89 28.88 -8.43 12.47
CA GLU A 89 28.42 -9.58 11.67
C GLU A 89 29.41 -9.95 10.55
N LEU A 90 30.70 -10.09 10.90
CA LEU A 90 31.79 -10.39 9.95
C LEU A 90 32.14 -11.87 9.87
N ILE A 91 31.84 -12.65 10.93
CA ILE A 91 32.23 -14.05 11.06
C ILE A 91 30.98 -14.91 11.12
N ASP A 92 30.64 -15.54 9.99
CA ASP A 92 29.52 -16.51 9.94
C ASP A 92 29.89 -17.79 10.71
N LEU A 93 29.05 -18.10 11.69
CA LEU A 93 29.17 -19.29 12.55
C LEU A 93 28.17 -20.39 12.20
N SER A 94 27.44 -20.30 11.10
CA SER A 94 26.35 -21.22 10.74
C SER A 94 26.84 -22.65 10.57
N GLU A 95 27.99 -22.83 9.96
CA GLU A 95 28.62 -24.15 9.80
C GLU A 95 29.21 -24.71 11.11
N LYS A 96 29.63 -23.82 12.02
CA LYS A 96 30.13 -24.20 13.34
C LYS A 96 29.04 -24.61 14.32
N HIS A 97 27.84 -24.05 14.13
CA HIS A 97 26.68 -24.29 15.01
C HIS A 97 25.42 -24.67 14.19
N PRO A 98 25.45 -25.78 13.42
CA PRO A 98 24.37 -26.13 12.50
C PRO A 98 23.03 -26.42 13.20
N GLU A 99 23.05 -26.99 14.41
CA GLU A 99 21.85 -27.28 15.18
C GLU A 99 21.15 -25.98 15.62
N ARG A 100 21.92 -24.99 16.08
CA ARG A 100 21.38 -23.67 16.45
C ARG A 100 20.83 -22.93 15.23
N THR A 101 21.54 -22.99 14.12
CA THR A 101 21.08 -22.42 12.86
C THR A 101 19.71 -22.99 12.48
N THR A 102 19.58 -24.30 12.48
CA THR A 102 18.32 -25.01 12.17
C THR A 102 17.20 -24.70 13.18
N GLU A 103 17.52 -24.62 14.47
CA GLU A 103 16.53 -24.29 15.51
C GLU A 103 15.99 -22.87 15.31
N MET A 104 16.87 -21.89 15.07
CA MET A 104 16.49 -20.50 14.88
C MET A 104 15.73 -20.29 13.56
N GLU A 105 16.12 -20.98 12.50
CA GLU A 105 15.38 -20.99 11.23
C GLU A 105 13.94 -21.49 11.43
N LYS A 106 13.75 -22.63 12.10
CA LYS A 106 12.41 -23.17 12.39
C LYS A 106 11.55 -22.18 13.17
N LYS A 107 12.13 -21.50 14.14
CA LYS A 107 11.42 -20.47 14.91
C LYS A 107 11.01 -19.28 14.05
N TRP A 108 11.90 -18.84 13.15
CA TRP A 108 11.59 -17.78 12.20
C TRP A 108 10.47 -18.19 11.24
N GLU A 109 10.52 -19.40 10.69
CA GLU A 109 9.48 -19.91 9.78
C GLU A 109 8.10 -19.98 10.46
N ALA A 110 8.04 -20.48 11.69
CA ALA A 110 6.81 -20.54 12.45
C ALA A 110 6.21 -19.14 12.69
N TRP A 111 7.05 -18.20 13.11
CA TRP A 111 6.63 -16.80 13.29
C TRP A 111 6.18 -16.17 11.96
N ALA A 112 6.86 -16.43 10.86
CA ALA A 112 6.54 -15.85 9.56
C ALA A 112 5.15 -16.27 9.04
N ILE A 113 4.69 -17.47 9.40
CA ILE A 113 3.34 -17.94 9.10
C ILE A 113 2.33 -17.25 10.01
N GLU A 114 2.58 -17.21 11.32
CA GLU A 114 1.68 -16.58 12.29
C GLU A 114 1.52 -15.08 12.03
N ALA A 115 2.62 -14.39 11.74
CA ALA A 115 2.65 -12.96 11.43
C ALA A 115 2.18 -12.63 10.01
N THR A 116 1.73 -13.62 9.23
CA THR A 116 1.35 -13.45 7.82
C THR A 116 2.44 -12.86 6.92
N ALA A 117 3.71 -12.95 7.36
CA ALA A 117 4.85 -12.59 6.52
C ALA A 117 5.05 -13.58 5.38
N LYS A 118 4.56 -14.81 5.53
CA LYS A 118 4.50 -15.84 4.50
C LYS A 118 3.05 -16.31 4.25
N PRO A 119 2.71 -16.69 2.99
CA PRO A 119 3.54 -16.60 1.79
C PRO A 119 3.82 -15.13 1.43
N TRP A 120 5.03 -14.86 0.92
CA TRP A 120 5.36 -13.49 0.54
C TRP A 120 4.39 -12.96 -0.51
N PRO A 121 3.73 -11.82 -0.26
CA PRO A 121 2.72 -11.28 -1.16
C PRO A 121 3.32 -10.70 -2.45
N TRP A 122 4.61 -10.35 -2.42
CA TRP A 122 5.30 -9.76 -3.54
C TRP A 122 6.16 -10.83 -4.24
N ASN A 123 5.85 -11.06 -5.49
CA ASN A 123 6.66 -11.87 -6.39
C ASN A 123 7.35 -10.91 -7.36
N ARG A 124 8.66 -10.65 -7.15
CA ARG A 124 9.43 -9.75 -8.02
C ARG A 124 9.42 -10.16 -9.49
N ASN A 125 9.19 -11.43 -9.79
CA ASN A 125 9.10 -11.95 -11.15
C ASN A 125 7.69 -11.89 -11.74
N LYS A 126 6.65 -11.75 -10.92
CA LYS A 126 5.33 -11.38 -11.38
C LYS A 126 5.17 -9.88 -11.19
N LYS A 127 5.49 -9.12 -12.20
CA LYS A 127 4.94 -7.78 -12.38
C LYS A 127 3.44 -7.94 -12.52
N ASN A 128 2.73 -8.08 -11.40
CA ASN A 128 1.28 -7.96 -11.36
C ASN A 128 0.95 -6.48 -11.58
N LEU A 129 1.05 -6.10 -12.84
CA LEU A 129 0.90 -4.73 -13.30
C LEU A 129 -0.57 -4.38 -13.53
N GLY A 130 -1.50 -5.18 -13.01
CA GLY A 130 -2.92 -5.04 -13.25
C GLY A 130 -3.46 -6.05 -14.26
N SER A 131 -4.73 -5.94 -14.57
CA SER A 131 -5.44 -6.83 -15.48
C SER A 131 -5.05 -6.61 -16.94
N LYS A 132 -4.84 -7.68 -17.69
CA LYS A 132 -4.60 -7.64 -19.14
C LYS A 132 -5.87 -7.43 -19.98
N LYS A 133 -7.05 -7.36 -19.36
CA LYS A 133 -8.30 -7.05 -20.04
C LYS A 133 -8.18 -5.69 -20.72
N LYS A 134 -8.76 -5.57 -21.93
CA LYS A 134 -8.74 -4.33 -22.71
C LYS A 134 -9.92 -3.40 -22.39
N ALA A 135 -11.01 -3.96 -21.87
CA ALA A 135 -12.21 -3.22 -21.51
C ALA A 135 -12.76 -3.71 -20.18
N PHE A 136 -13.35 -2.80 -19.43
CA PHE A 136 -13.96 -3.04 -18.13
C PHE A 136 -15.34 -2.40 -18.13
N ASN A 137 -16.36 -3.19 -17.74
CA ASN A 137 -17.68 -2.68 -17.41
C ASN A 137 -17.81 -2.67 -15.90
N LEU A 138 -17.98 -1.48 -15.33
CA LEU A 138 -17.96 -1.23 -13.89
C LEU A 138 -19.30 -0.63 -13.47
N ASN A 139 -19.64 -0.77 -12.20
CA ASN A 139 -20.83 -0.17 -11.60
C ASN A 139 -20.45 0.70 -10.40
N ALA A 140 -21.40 1.44 -9.86
CA ALA A 140 -21.22 2.41 -8.77
C ALA A 140 -20.61 1.80 -7.48
N THR A 141 -20.69 0.47 -7.29
CA THR A 141 -20.14 -0.21 -6.10
C THR A 141 -18.78 -0.85 -6.37
N THR A 142 -18.23 -0.67 -7.58
CA THR A 142 -16.98 -1.35 -7.97
C THR A 142 -15.80 -0.84 -7.15
N ASN A 143 -15.10 -1.79 -6.54
CA ASN A 143 -13.79 -1.58 -5.91
C ASN A 143 -12.89 -2.75 -6.34
N LEU A 144 -11.92 -2.48 -7.20
CA LEU A 144 -11.00 -3.49 -7.73
C LEU A 144 -9.65 -3.37 -7.05
N ALA A 145 -9.13 -4.49 -6.56
CA ALA A 145 -7.73 -4.56 -6.15
C ALA A 145 -6.79 -4.24 -7.32
N LYS A 146 -5.58 -3.82 -7.04
CA LYS A 146 -4.55 -3.45 -8.03
C LYS A 146 -4.39 -4.47 -9.16
N GLU A 147 -4.33 -5.75 -8.81
CA GLU A 147 -4.11 -6.86 -9.74
C GLU A 147 -5.26 -7.06 -10.73
N LEU A 148 -6.46 -6.62 -10.36
CA LEU A 148 -7.67 -6.70 -11.16
C LEU A 148 -7.96 -5.41 -11.92
N SER A 149 -7.30 -4.33 -11.58
CA SER A 149 -7.50 -2.99 -12.16
C SER A 149 -6.88 -2.87 -13.57
N PRO A 150 -7.36 -1.93 -14.40
CA PRO A 150 -6.80 -1.68 -15.73
C PRO A 150 -5.30 -1.37 -15.71
N MET A 151 -4.56 -1.90 -16.67
CA MET A 151 -3.14 -1.56 -16.86
C MET A 151 -2.99 -0.21 -17.56
N ILE A 152 -2.76 0.85 -16.78
CA ILE A 152 -2.67 2.24 -17.26
C ILE A 152 -1.23 2.75 -17.47
N ALA A 153 -0.23 2.08 -16.90
CA ALA A 153 1.16 2.54 -16.97
C ALA A 153 1.65 2.67 -18.42
N LYS A 154 2.06 3.87 -18.79
CA LYS A 154 2.56 4.24 -20.13
C LYS A 154 1.55 3.96 -21.26
N LYS A 155 0.25 3.92 -20.96
CA LYS A 155 -0.79 3.61 -21.94
C LYS A 155 -1.79 4.75 -22.06
N PRO A 156 -2.29 5.01 -23.27
CA PRO A 156 -3.50 5.79 -23.46
C PRO A 156 -4.71 4.97 -22.99
N PHE A 157 -5.76 5.64 -22.57
CA PHE A 157 -7.03 5.01 -22.21
C PHE A 157 -8.20 5.97 -22.33
N GLU A 158 -9.38 5.38 -22.37
CA GLU A 158 -10.64 6.08 -22.40
C GLU A 158 -11.48 5.66 -21.21
N VAL A 159 -12.21 6.59 -20.64
CA VAL A 159 -13.16 6.37 -19.54
C VAL A 159 -14.49 7.00 -19.91
N GLU A 160 -15.54 6.19 -19.90
CA GLU A 160 -16.89 6.61 -20.10
C GLU A 160 -17.69 6.36 -18.81
N VAL A 161 -18.36 7.38 -18.32
CA VAL A 161 -19.23 7.30 -17.13
C VAL A 161 -20.62 7.74 -17.49
N GLN A 162 -21.62 6.92 -17.15
CA GLN A 162 -23.02 7.29 -17.19
C GLN A 162 -23.42 7.79 -15.81
N ILE A 163 -24.05 8.96 -15.74
CA ILE A 163 -24.57 9.56 -14.52
C ILE A 163 -26.08 9.71 -14.67
N GLU A 164 -26.81 9.25 -13.67
CA GLU A 164 -28.30 9.34 -13.68
C GLU A 164 -28.77 10.72 -13.23
N LYS A 165 -28.02 11.34 -12.34
CA LYS A 165 -28.30 12.66 -11.78
C LYS A 165 -26.98 13.43 -11.70
N LEU A 166 -27.02 14.73 -12.01
CA LEU A 166 -25.87 15.61 -11.81
C LEU A 166 -25.59 15.74 -10.32
N GLY A 167 -24.34 15.48 -9.93
CA GLY A 167 -23.85 15.51 -8.57
C GLY A 167 -22.39 15.96 -8.51
N GLU A 168 -21.83 16.02 -7.32
CA GLU A 168 -20.42 16.35 -7.10
C GLU A 168 -19.69 15.15 -6.50
N GLY A 169 -18.39 15.07 -6.73
CA GLY A 169 -17.56 13.99 -6.19
C GLY A 169 -16.81 13.22 -7.26
N VAL A 170 -16.13 12.17 -6.81
CA VAL A 170 -15.35 11.27 -7.66
C VAL A 170 -16.26 10.32 -8.39
N LEU A 171 -16.18 10.33 -9.71
CA LEU A 171 -16.87 9.37 -10.57
C LEU A 171 -16.09 8.06 -10.66
N VAL A 172 -14.79 8.13 -10.94
CA VAL A 172 -13.89 6.97 -11.00
C VAL A 172 -12.48 7.41 -10.66
N ALA A 173 -11.79 6.64 -9.83
CA ALA A 173 -10.38 6.83 -9.53
C ALA A 173 -9.61 5.51 -9.64
N GLN A 174 -8.35 5.58 -10.01
CA GLN A 174 -7.43 4.46 -9.92
C GLN A 174 -6.08 4.94 -9.43
N GLY A 175 -5.64 4.42 -8.29
CA GLY A 175 -4.35 4.76 -7.70
C GLY A 175 -4.48 5.70 -6.53
N GLY A 176 -3.41 6.44 -6.26
CA GLY A 176 -3.30 7.32 -5.11
C GLY A 176 -2.40 8.53 -5.37
N ASP A 177 -1.97 9.15 -4.28
CA ASP A 177 -1.22 10.40 -4.27
C ASP A 177 0.09 10.37 -5.08
N THR A 178 0.76 9.22 -5.19
CA THR A 178 2.02 9.11 -5.93
C THR A 178 1.81 8.86 -7.43
N HIS A 179 0.95 7.92 -7.78
CA HIS A 179 0.62 7.58 -9.17
C HIS A 179 -0.85 7.21 -9.27
N GLY A 180 -1.54 7.78 -10.23
CA GLY A 180 -2.95 7.47 -10.46
C GLY A 180 -3.63 8.44 -11.41
N TRP A 181 -4.92 8.22 -11.59
CA TRP A 181 -5.81 9.12 -12.32
C TRP A 181 -7.18 9.16 -11.67
N VAL A 182 -7.88 10.27 -11.85
CA VAL A 182 -9.23 10.46 -11.35
C VAL A 182 -10.05 11.30 -12.32
N LEU A 183 -11.32 10.94 -12.46
CA LEU A 183 -12.38 11.75 -13.04
C LEU A 183 -13.35 12.14 -11.94
N PHE A 184 -13.57 13.43 -11.73
CA PHE A 184 -14.47 13.94 -10.70
C PHE A 184 -15.22 15.18 -11.16
N VAL A 185 -16.33 15.51 -10.49
CA VAL A 185 -17.12 16.71 -10.69
C VAL A 185 -16.99 17.61 -9.47
N LYS A 186 -16.72 18.88 -9.71
CA LYS A 186 -16.70 19.94 -8.68
C LYS A 186 -17.21 21.25 -9.27
N ASP A 187 -18.10 21.93 -8.56
CA ASP A 187 -18.77 23.17 -9.03
C ASP A 187 -19.51 22.98 -10.38
N ASN A 188 -20.07 21.80 -10.59
CA ASN A 188 -20.68 21.34 -11.85
C ASN A 188 -19.69 21.30 -13.03
N VAL A 189 -18.39 21.19 -12.78
CA VAL A 189 -17.35 21.12 -13.81
C VAL A 189 -16.66 19.75 -13.74
N ALA A 190 -16.50 19.10 -14.88
CA ALA A 190 -15.73 17.88 -14.96
C ALA A 190 -14.21 18.17 -14.90
N HIS A 191 -13.52 17.41 -14.07
CA HIS A 191 -12.07 17.45 -13.89
C HIS A 191 -11.48 16.09 -14.14
N PHE A 192 -10.40 16.06 -14.90
CA PHE A 192 -9.57 14.86 -15.03
C PHE A 192 -8.17 15.16 -14.53
N ALA A 193 -7.68 14.40 -13.57
CA ALA A 193 -6.36 14.61 -13.01
C ALA A 193 -5.50 13.34 -13.09
N LEU A 194 -4.18 13.56 -13.21
CA LEU A 194 -3.15 12.54 -13.05
C LEU A 194 -2.25 12.91 -11.88
N SER A 195 -1.94 11.94 -11.03
CA SER A 195 -0.80 12.03 -10.11
C SER A 195 0.42 11.39 -10.78
N LEU A 196 1.50 12.15 -10.91
CA LEU A 196 2.72 11.81 -11.63
C LEU A 196 3.94 11.94 -10.72
N GLY A 197 4.20 10.93 -9.89
CA GLY A 197 5.26 10.98 -8.87
C GLY A 197 4.95 11.96 -7.75
N GLY A 198 3.70 12.04 -7.31
CA GLY A 198 3.23 12.95 -6.27
C GLY A 198 2.89 14.38 -6.76
N LYS A 199 3.10 14.67 -8.05
CA LYS A 199 2.67 15.93 -8.66
C LYS A 199 1.33 15.75 -9.36
N ILE A 200 0.33 16.50 -8.95
CA ILE A 200 -1.00 16.48 -9.57
C ILE A 200 -1.03 17.43 -10.77
N GLU A 201 -1.49 16.92 -11.90
CA GLU A 201 -1.79 17.70 -13.11
C GLU A 201 -3.26 17.51 -13.47
N THR A 202 -4.00 18.60 -13.65
CA THR A 202 -5.44 18.57 -13.87
C THR A 202 -5.82 19.25 -15.17
N VAL A 203 -6.66 18.59 -15.97
CA VAL A 203 -7.41 19.21 -17.06
C VAL A 203 -8.84 19.44 -16.57
N ARG A 204 -9.25 20.69 -16.59
CA ARG A 204 -10.59 21.13 -16.21
C ARG A 204 -11.42 21.40 -17.46
N ALA A 205 -12.70 21.02 -17.43
CA ALA A 205 -13.64 21.43 -18.47
C ALA A 205 -13.84 22.96 -18.44
N ASN A 206 -14.00 23.57 -19.63
CA ASN A 206 -14.28 24.99 -19.78
C ASN A 206 -15.76 25.31 -19.61
N GLU A 207 -16.62 24.30 -19.83
CA GLU A 207 -18.06 24.40 -19.74
C GLU A 207 -18.58 23.59 -18.56
N LYS A 208 -19.64 24.11 -17.93
CA LYS A 208 -20.34 23.38 -16.86
C LYS A 208 -21.16 22.24 -17.44
N LEU A 209 -21.30 21.20 -16.64
CA LEU A 209 -22.27 20.14 -16.82
C LEU A 209 -23.69 20.66 -16.54
N THR A 210 -24.66 20.08 -17.20
CA THR A 210 -26.09 20.35 -17.06
C THR A 210 -26.82 19.04 -16.77
N GLU A 211 -28.07 19.12 -16.30
CA GLU A 211 -28.96 17.97 -16.05
C GLU A 211 -29.18 17.08 -17.29
N LYS A 212 -28.88 17.61 -18.50
CA LYS A 212 -29.00 16.85 -19.75
C LYS A 212 -27.76 16.04 -20.08
N ASP A 213 -26.66 16.25 -19.36
CA ASP A 213 -25.37 15.61 -19.60
C ASP A 213 -25.31 14.27 -18.83
N GLY A 214 -26.07 13.27 -19.27
CA GLY A 214 -26.12 11.95 -18.64
C GLY A 214 -24.89 11.07 -18.90
N LYS A 215 -23.87 11.59 -19.61
CA LYS A 215 -22.69 10.80 -20.01
C LYS A 215 -21.45 11.68 -20.12
N ILE A 216 -20.39 11.31 -19.42
CA ILE A 216 -19.10 11.96 -19.47
C ILE A 216 -18.08 11.00 -20.08
N LEU A 217 -17.29 11.47 -21.04
CA LEU A 217 -16.23 10.74 -21.71
C LEU A 217 -14.92 11.49 -21.51
N VAL A 218 -13.87 10.76 -21.12
CA VAL A 218 -12.48 11.24 -21.07
C VAL A 218 -11.65 10.39 -22.01
N ASN A 219 -10.91 11.05 -22.90
CA ASN A 219 -9.94 10.39 -23.77
C ASN A 219 -8.55 10.93 -23.45
N LEU A 220 -7.66 10.06 -22.96
CA LEU A 220 -6.23 10.35 -22.77
C LEU A 220 -5.44 9.61 -23.85
N ASN A 221 -4.91 10.34 -24.82
CA ASN A 221 -4.15 9.75 -25.90
C ASN A 221 -2.67 9.51 -25.57
N ALA A 222 -1.95 8.81 -26.47
CA ALA A 222 -0.55 8.45 -26.27
C ALA A 222 0.42 9.65 -26.17
N ARG A 223 0.00 10.84 -26.61
CA ARG A 223 0.78 12.09 -26.53
C ARG A 223 0.47 12.90 -25.26
N GLY A 224 -0.35 12.38 -24.36
CA GLY A 224 -0.80 13.05 -23.14
C GLY A 224 -1.89 14.09 -23.35
N MET A 225 -2.50 14.15 -24.55
CA MET A 225 -3.65 15.03 -24.76
C MET A 225 -4.89 14.41 -24.12
N VAL A 226 -5.61 15.23 -23.37
CA VAL A 226 -6.89 14.90 -22.73
C VAL A 226 -8.01 15.63 -23.43
N GLU A 227 -9.10 14.94 -23.72
CA GLU A 227 -10.37 15.53 -24.14
C GLU A 227 -11.47 15.12 -23.16
N LEU A 228 -12.27 16.09 -22.75
CA LEU A 228 -13.45 15.91 -21.90
C LEU A 228 -14.70 16.21 -22.75
N LEU A 229 -15.64 15.27 -22.77
CA LEU A 229 -16.87 15.40 -23.55
C LEU A 229 -18.10 15.02 -22.68
N ALA A 230 -19.25 15.67 -22.95
CA ALA A 230 -20.56 15.25 -22.51
C ALA A 230 -21.37 14.79 -23.71
N GLY A 231 -21.51 13.48 -23.90
CA GLY A 231 -22.03 12.92 -25.15
C GLY A 231 -21.18 13.33 -26.36
N LYS A 232 -21.75 14.13 -27.26
CA LYS A 232 -21.02 14.69 -28.42
C LYS A 232 -20.46 16.10 -28.20
N ARG A 233 -20.83 16.75 -27.09
CA ARG A 233 -20.42 18.12 -26.76
C ARG A 233 -19.04 18.10 -26.12
N LYS A 234 -18.10 18.85 -26.70
CA LYS A 234 -16.76 19.02 -26.11
C LYS A 234 -16.84 19.97 -24.92
N LEU A 235 -16.46 19.50 -23.74
CA LEU A 235 -16.40 20.28 -22.51
C LEU A 235 -15.10 21.02 -22.34
N GLY A 236 -14.01 20.41 -22.79
CA GLY A 236 -12.66 20.97 -22.67
C GLY A 236 -11.59 20.04 -23.15
N SER A 237 -10.37 20.53 -23.18
CA SER A 237 -9.18 19.72 -23.49
C SER A 237 -7.94 20.34 -22.87
N GLY A 238 -6.91 19.52 -22.70
CA GLY A 238 -5.62 19.96 -22.17
C GLY A 238 -4.53 18.94 -22.44
N LYS A 239 -3.33 19.23 -21.96
CA LYS A 239 -2.17 18.37 -22.15
C LYS A 239 -1.53 18.07 -20.80
N MET A 240 -1.34 16.81 -20.50
CA MET A 240 -0.52 16.31 -19.40
C MET A 240 0.95 16.25 -19.80
N SER A 241 1.86 16.43 -18.87
CA SER A 241 3.31 16.38 -19.11
C SER A 241 3.77 14.97 -19.51
N SER A 242 3.10 13.94 -19.02
CA SER A 242 3.34 12.54 -19.41
C SER A 242 2.11 11.67 -19.10
N LEU A 243 2.13 10.43 -19.57
CA LEU A 243 1.25 9.37 -19.07
C LEU A 243 1.72 8.90 -17.69
N VAL A 244 0.84 8.22 -16.93
CA VAL A 244 1.22 7.56 -15.67
C VAL A 244 2.38 6.61 -15.94
N LYS A 245 3.51 6.82 -15.27
CA LYS A 245 4.78 6.11 -15.58
C LYS A 245 4.81 4.68 -15.05
N GLU A 246 4.20 4.47 -13.89
CA GLU A 246 4.17 3.20 -13.16
C GLU A 246 2.75 2.83 -12.78
N MET A 247 2.49 1.54 -12.57
CA MET A 247 1.19 1.11 -12.05
C MET A 247 1.01 1.62 -10.63
N PRO A 248 -0.15 2.21 -10.33
CA PRO A 248 -0.49 2.62 -8.99
C PRO A 248 -0.44 1.46 -7.98
N MET A 249 -0.21 1.78 -6.72
CA MET A 249 -0.26 0.80 -5.63
C MET A 249 -1.70 0.49 -5.24
N ASP A 250 -2.58 1.49 -5.32
CA ASP A 250 -4.01 1.32 -5.06
C ASP A 250 -4.77 0.85 -6.31
N GLY A 251 -5.91 0.25 -6.09
CA GLY A 251 -6.76 -0.30 -7.13
C GLY A 251 -7.63 0.75 -7.82
N LEU A 252 -8.76 0.30 -8.41
CA LEU A 252 -9.73 1.17 -9.05
C LEU A 252 -11.03 1.21 -8.24
N GLN A 253 -11.56 2.41 -8.02
CA GLN A 253 -12.80 2.66 -7.31
C GLN A 253 -13.76 3.49 -8.16
N VAL A 254 -15.05 3.20 -8.06
CA VAL A 254 -16.13 3.96 -8.68
C VAL A 254 -16.92 4.67 -7.61
N GLY A 255 -17.23 5.94 -7.85
CA GLY A 255 -18.00 6.80 -6.93
C GLY A 255 -17.23 7.32 -5.72
N ARG A 256 -15.94 7.05 -5.60
CA ARG A 256 -15.07 7.50 -4.50
C ARG A 256 -13.59 7.33 -4.81
N ASP A 257 -12.74 7.90 -3.94
CA ASP A 257 -11.28 7.76 -3.97
C ASP A 257 -10.77 7.62 -2.53
N GLU A 258 -10.83 6.40 -1.99
CA GLU A 258 -10.38 6.05 -0.63
C GLU A 258 -8.91 5.69 -0.61
N GLY A 259 -8.22 6.04 0.47
CA GLY A 259 -6.78 5.82 0.62
C GLY A 259 -5.98 7.07 0.28
N GLY A 260 -4.97 6.96 -0.56
CA GLY A 260 -4.24 8.11 -1.08
C GLY A 260 -4.99 8.77 -2.22
N THR A 261 -5.47 10.00 -2.04
CA THR A 261 -6.27 10.71 -3.06
C THR A 261 -5.43 11.11 -4.27
N VAL A 262 -5.98 10.92 -5.47
CA VAL A 262 -5.29 11.29 -6.73
C VAL A 262 -5.45 12.76 -7.06
N GLY A 263 -6.59 13.37 -6.70
CA GLY A 263 -6.93 14.75 -7.05
C GLY A 263 -6.72 15.76 -5.92
N ASP A 264 -6.88 17.04 -6.24
CA ASP A 264 -6.83 18.14 -5.26
C ASP A 264 -8.21 18.33 -4.59
N TYR A 265 -8.55 17.37 -3.74
CA TYR A 265 -9.73 17.37 -2.87
C TYR A 265 -9.41 16.68 -1.54
N LYS A 266 -10.28 16.85 -0.56
CA LYS A 266 -10.13 16.24 0.77
C LYS A 266 -10.95 14.95 0.84
N ASP A 267 -10.46 14.00 1.64
CA ASP A 267 -11.11 12.72 1.91
C ASP A 267 -11.43 11.92 0.63
N ALA A 268 -12.35 10.99 0.71
CA ALA A 268 -12.74 10.15 -0.42
C ALA A 268 -13.53 10.90 -1.50
N PHE A 269 -14.02 12.11 -1.22
CA PHE A 269 -14.86 12.94 -2.10
C PHE A 269 -15.90 12.09 -2.84
N ALA A 270 -16.69 11.33 -2.07
CA ALA A 270 -17.70 10.44 -2.63
C ALA A 270 -18.70 11.22 -3.51
N PHE A 271 -19.11 10.59 -4.62
CA PHE A 271 -20.10 11.14 -5.52
C PHE A 271 -21.51 10.98 -4.92
N ASP A 272 -22.32 12.06 -4.88
CA ASP A 272 -23.66 12.14 -4.33
C ASP A 272 -24.74 12.53 -5.38
#